data_e336ab62c14fd8479ee084853054d604
#
_entry.id   e336ab62c14fd8479ee084853054d604
#
_cell.length_a   1.000
_cell.length_b   1.000
_cell.length_c   1.000
_cell.angle_alpha   90.00
_cell.angle_beta   90.00
_cell.angle_gamma   90.00
#
_symmetry.space_group_name_H-M   'P 1'
#
loop_
_entity.id
_entity.type
_entity.pdbx_description
1 polymer ?
#
loop_
_entity_poly.entity_id
_entity_poly.type
_entity_poly.pdbx_seq_one_letter_code
_entity_poly.pdbx_strand_id
1 'polypeptide(L)'
;LVQPRFKGGQGEAETRIFQDDMGKILRLTLQPGSSIGLHTHEDSYEIMYFLSGTGVCLDDGAEVPVGPGLCHYCPRGRSHSVVNTGTEPLVILGIVPNAK
;
A
#
# COMPACT_ATOMS: atom_id res chain seq x y z
N LEU A 1 -12.73 -5.21 6.54
CA LEU A 1 -12.92 -6.04 5.37
C LEU A 1 -11.64 -6.78 5.03
N VAL A 2 -11.70 -8.10 4.98
CA VAL A 2 -10.54 -8.93 4.62
C VAL A 2 -10.61 -9.22 3.13
N GLN A 3 -9.53 -8.92 2.42
CA GLN A 3 -9.46 -9.13 0.98
C GLN A 3 -8.29 -10.05 0.66
N PRO A 4 -8.54 -11.29 0.20
CA PRO A 4 -7.47 -12.16 -0.23
C PRO A 4 -6.86 -11.62 -1.52
N ARG A 5 -5.54 -11.71 -1.62
CA ARG A 5 -4.78 -11.33 -2.82
C ARG A 5 -5.08 -9.92 -3.29
N PHE A 6 -5.04 -8.98 -2.35
CA PHE A 6 -5.36 -7.57 -2.63
C PHE A 6 -4.49 -7.03 -3.78
N LYS A 7 -5.12 -6.47 -4.80
CA LYS A 7 -4.46 -5.99 -6.02
C LYS A 7 -3.60 -7.06 -6.70
N GLY A 8 -4.00 -8.33 -6.58
CA GLY A 8 -3.24 -9.43 -7.17
C GLY A 8 -2.02 -9.88 -6.38
N GLY A 9 -1.89 -9.43 -5.13
CA GLY A 9 -0.77 -9.83 -4.26
C GLY A 9 -0.96 -11.20 -3.65
N GLN A 10 -0.18 -11.47 -2.59
CA GLN A 10 -0.19 -12.73 -1.86
C GLN A 10 -0.86 -12.54 -0.51
N GLY A 11 -1.48 -13.61 0.00
CA GLY A 11 -2.09 -13.62 1.31
C GLY A 11 -3.31 -12.73 1.41
N GLU A 12 -3.53 -12.13 2.57
CA GLU A 12 -4.73 -11.37 2.87
C GLU A 12 -4.40 -9.96 3.33
N ALA A 13 -5.24 -9.00 2.93
CA ALA A 13 -5.18 -7.63 3.39
C ALA A 13 -6.49 -7.29 4.08
N GLU A 14 -6.41 -6.75 5.29
CA GLU A 14 -7.58 -6.16 5.94
C GLU A 14 -7.62 -4.68 5.57
N THR A 15 -8.77 -4.22 5.05
CA THR A 15 -8.89 -2.86 4.59
C THR A 15 -10.06 -2.15 5.24
N ARG A 16 -9.87 -0.85 5.53
CA ARG A 16 -10.91 0.08 5.91
C ARG A 16 -10.78 1.26 4.97
N ILE A 17 -11.83 1.52 4.19
CA ILE A 17 -11.75 2.49 3.09
C ILE A 17 -12.84 3.53 3.24
N PHE A 18 -12.46 4.81 3.16
CA PHE A 18 -13.35 5.93 2.93
C PHE A 18 -13.06 6.45 1.53
N GLN A 19 -14.11 6.68 0.74
CA GLN A 19 -13.94 7.14 -0.63
C GLN A 19 -15.03 8.14 -1.00
N ASP A 20 -14.66 9.19 -1.73
CA ASP A 20 -15.57 10.12 -2.34
C ASP A 20 -15.03 10.50 -3.73
N ASP A 21 -15.61 11.53 -4.36
CA ASP A 21 -15.20 11.93 -5.71
C ASP A 21 -13.84 12.63 -5.76
N MET A 22 -13.25 13.00 -4.63
CA MET A 22 -11.91 13.60 -4.56
C MET A 22 -10.80 12.56 -4.44
N GLY A 23 -11.13 11.35 -4.03
CA GLY A 23 -10.15 10.29 -3.83
C GLY A 23 -10.54 9.36 -2.71
N LYS A 24 -9.57 8.65 -2.16
CA LYS A 24 -9.84 7.73 -1.05
C LYS A 24 -8.75 7.77 0.01
N ILE A 25 -9.15 7.39 1.22
CA ILE A 25 -8.25 7.17 2.34
C ILE A 25 -8.49 5.74 2.79
N LEU A 26 -7.43 4.97 2.95
CA LEU A 26 -7.56 3.60 3.39
C LEU A 26 -6.53 3.27 4.46
N ARG A 27 -6.97 2.43 5.41
CA ARG A 27 -6.08 1.79 6.34
C ARG A 27 -5.96 0.34 5.94
N LEU A 28 -4.74 -0.12 5.72
CA LEU A 28 -4.44 -1.45 5.23
C LEU A 28 -3.58 -2.19 6.23
N THR A 29 -3.94 -3.44 6.53
CA THR A 29 -3.14 -4.31 7.39
C THR A 29 -2.76 -5.54 6.60
N LEU A 30 -1.46 -5.78 6.44
CA LEU A 30 -0.93 -6.97 5.79
C LEU A 30 -0.32 -7.89 6.83
N GLN A 31 -0.77 -9.14 6.86
CA GLN A 31 -0.17 -10.15 7.71
C GLN A 31 1.23 -10.53 7.19
N PRO A 32 2.11 -11.11 8.03
CA PRO A 32 3.41 -11.56 7.56
C PRO A 32 3.29 -12.46 6.33
N GLY A 33 4.12 -12.21 5.33
CA GLY A 33 4.09 -12.92 4.06
C GLY A 33 3.06 -12.42 3.05
N SER A 34 2.17 -11.52 3.46
CA SER A 34 1.16 -10.98 2.56
C SER A 34 1.71 -9.78 1.78
N SER A 35 1.10 -9.50 0.64
CA SER A 35 1.53 -8.39 -0.20
C SER A 35 0.35 -7.73 -0.91
N ILE A 36 0.56 -6.46 -1.26
CA ILE A 36 -0.27 -5.77 -2.25
C ILE A 36 0.35 -6.08 -3.61
N GLY A 37 -0.46 -6.46 -4.59
CA GLY A 37 0.03 -6.72 -5.93
C GLY A 37 0.57 -5.48 -6.61
N LEU A 38 1.44 -5.67 -7.59
CA LEU A 38 1.98 -4.58 -8.38
C LEU A 38 0.85 -3.91 -9.16
N HIS A 39 0.74 -2.60 -9.03
CA HIS A 39 -0.30 -1.84 -9.73
C HIS A 39 0.22 -0.44 -10.07
N THR A 40 -0.44 0.17 -11.05
CA THR A 40 -0.07 1.50 -11.55
C THR A 40 -1.23 2.45 -11.29
N HIS A 41 -0.93 3.63 -10.73
CA HIS A 41 -1.91 4.70 -10.56
C HIS A 41 -1.90 5.58 -11.80
N GLU A 42 -2.95 5.50 -12.63
CA GLU A 42 -3.02 6.27 -13.88
C GLU A 42 -3.75 7.60 -13.71
N ASP A 43 -4.83 7.61 -12.91
CA ASP A 43 -5.65 8.81 -12.68
C ASP A 43 -5.56 9.32 -11.24
N SER A 44 -4.54 8.89 -10.50
CA SER A 44 -4.35 9.25 -9.11
C SER A 44 -2.89 9.13 -8.74
N TYR A 45 -2.56 9.56 -7.55
CA TYR A 45 -1.26 9.29 -6.93
C TYR A 45 -1.53 8.76 -5.53
N GLU A 46 -0.52 8.22 -4.87
CA GLU A 46 -0.71 7.62 -3.55
C GLU A 46 0.38 8.04 -2.59
N ILE A 47 -0.04 8.37 -1.37
CA ILE A 47 0.85 8.61 -0.24
C ILE A 47 0.59 7.48 0.74
N MET A 48 1.63 6.73 1.11
CA MET A 48 1.54 5.67 2.11
C MET A 48 2.36 6.06 3.33
N TYR A 49 1.71 6.10 4.49
CA TYR A 49 2.39 6.31 5.74
C TYR A 49 2.38 4.99 6.53
N PHE A 50 3.56 4.51 6.89
CA PHE A 50 3.70 3.23 7.57
C PHE A 50 3.58 3.44 9.07
N LEU A 51 2.52 2.87 9.66
CA LEU A 51 2.20 3.07 11.08
C LEU A 51 2.92 2.08 11.97
N SER A 52 2.98 0.81 11.58
CA SER A 52 3.65 -0.24 12.36
C SER A 52 4.03 -1.40 11.46
N GLY A 53 4.97 -2.22 11.95
CA GLY A 53 5.50 -3.33 11.18
C GLY A 53 6.61 -2.91 10.25
N THR A 54 7.19 -3.88 9.54
CA THR A 54 8.27 -3.64 8.57
C THR A 54 8.02 -4.43 7.30
N GLY A 55 8.57 -3.95 6.20
CA GLY A 55 8.41 -4.63 4.93
C GLY A 55 9.28 -4.03 3.85
N VAL A 56 8.93 -4.31 2.61
CA VAL A 56 9.63 -3.79 1.43
C VAL A 56 8.59 -3.26 0.45
N CYS A 57 8.84 -2.06 -0.04
CA CYS A 57 8.08 -1.49 -1.15
C CYS A 57 8.88 -1.66 -2.43
N LEU A 58 8.25 -2.19 -3.47
CA LEU A 58 8.82 -2.20 -4.81
C LEU A 58 8.33 -0.93 -5.50
N ASP A 59 9.24 -0.02 -5.78
CA ASP A 59 8.93 1.28 -6.38
C ASP A 59 9.59 1.33 -7.74
N ASP A 60 8.79 1.12 -8.78
CA ASP A 60 9.24 1.12 -10.17
C ASP A 60 10.44 0.17 -10.36
N GLY A 61 10.38 -1.01 -9.72
CA GLY A 61 11.41 -2.04 -9.78
C GLY A 61 12.51 -1.94 -8.74
N ALA A 62 12.57 -0.84 -7.98
CA ALA A 62 13.56 -0.70 -6.92
C ALA A 62 12.97 -1.15 -5.58
N GLU A 63 13.78 -1.86 -4.78
CA GLU A 63 13.37 -2.29 -3.44
C GLU A 63 13.68 -1.20 -2.42
N VAL A 64 12.66 -0.77 -1.69
CA VAL A 64 12.79 0.24 -0.65
C VAL A 64 12.31 -0.34 0.67
N PRO A 65 13.19 -0.47 1.68
CA PRO A 65 12.74 -0.93 2.99
C PRO A 65 11.78 0.08 3.61
N VAL A 66 10.71 -0.41 4.24
CA VAL A 66 9.71 0.42 4.88
C VAL A 66 9.48 0.00 6.32
N GLY A 67 9.11 0.95 7.16
CA GLY A 67 8.84 0.73 8.56
C GLY A 67 8.17 1.93 9.20
N PRO A 68 7.94 1.88 10.54
CA PRO A 68 7.17 2.92 11.21
C PRO A 68 7.74 4.32 11.00
N GLY A 69 6.86 5.25 10.66
CA GLY A 69 7.22 6.65 10.46
C GLY A 69 7.70 7.00 9.06
N LEU A 70 7.84 6.01 8.17
CA LEU A 70 8.23 6.27 6.79
C LEU A 70 7.02 6.66 5.96
N CYS A 71 7.18 7.66 5.12
CA CYS A 71 6.17 8.10 4.17
C CYS A 71 6.67 7.82 2.77
N HIS A 72 5.88 7.09 1.98
CA HIS A 72 6.22 6.72 0.60
C HIS A 72 5.24 7.40 -0.35
N TYR A 73 5.77 8.01 -1.40
CA TYR A 73 4.96 8.69 -2.41
C TYR A 73 5.08 7.95 -3.74
N CYS A 74 3.93 7.58 -4.32
CA CYS A 74 3.86 6.98 -5.64
C CYS A 74 3.19 7.97 -6.59
N PRO A 75 3.95 8.65 -7.47
CA PRO A 75 3.36 9.60 -8.41
C PRO A 75 2.47 8.91 -9.44
N ARG A 76 1.63 9.71 -10.08
CA ARG A 76 0.81 9.22 -11.18
C ARG A 76 1.71 8.62 -12.28
N GLY A 77 1.30 7.46 -12.80
CA GLY A 77 2.02 6.77 -13.87
C GLY A 77 3.10 5.81 -13.39
N ARG A 78 3.38 5.75 -12.10
CA ARG A 78 4.36 4.81 -11.56
C ARG A 78 3.69 3.58 -10.98
N SER A 79 4.42 2.48 -11.01
CA SER A 79 3.96 1.21 -10.45
C SER A 79 4.62 0.95 -9.12
N HIS A 80 3.87 0.39 -8.19
CA HIS A 80 4.42 -0.01 -6.90
C HIS A 80 3.71 -1.24 -6.34
N SER A 81 4.37 -1.90 -5.39
CA SER A 81 3.78 -2.95 -4.57
C SER A 81 4.42 -2.94 -3.20
N VAL A 82 3.79 -3.59 -2.23
CA VAL A 82 4.31 -3.67 -0.87
C VAL A 82 4.23 -5.10 -0.39
N VAL A 83 5.30 -5.59 0.23
CA VAL A 83 5.38 -6.93 0.80
C VAL A 83 5.70 -6.82 2.27
N ASN A 84 4.93 -7.53 3.10
CA ASN A 84 5.27 -7.66 4.51
C ASN A 84 6.32 -8.76 4.66
N THR A 85 7.57 -8.38 4.83
CA THR A 85 8.70 -9.30 5.02
C THR A 85 9.04 -9.50 6.50
N GLY A 86 8.29 -8.86 7.40
CA GLY A 86 8.53 -8.95 8.84
C GLY A 86 7.75 -10.07 9.49
N THR A 87 7.76 -10.08 10.81
CA THR A 87 7.09 -11.09 11.64
C THR A 87 5.82 -10.56 12.30
N GLU A 88 5.51 -9.28 12.12
CA GLU A 88 4.36 -8.61 12.68
C GLU A 88 3.47 -8.04 11.58
N PRO A 89 2.20 -7.73 11.86
CA PRO A 89 1.36 -7.08 10.87
C PRO A 89 1.95 -5.74 10.41
N LEU A 90 1.89 -5.50 9.12
CA LEU A 90 2.32 -4.22 8.53
C LEU A 90 1.08 -3.36 8.34
N VAL A 91 1.02 -2.24 9.03
CA VAL A 91 -0.15 -1.35 9.01
C VAL A 91 0.21 -0.08 8.26
N ILE A 92 -0.59 0.24 7.24
CA ILE A 92 -0.34 1.33 6.32
C ILE A 92 -1.57 2.23 6.27
N LEU A 93 -1.33 3.54 6.32
CA LEU A 93 -2.34 4.54 5.98
C LEU A 93 -2.07 4.99 4.56
N GLY A 94 -3.00 4.73 3.65
CA GLY A 94 -2.91 5.14 2.27
C GLY A 94 -3.85 6.31 1.97
N ILE A 95 -3.35 7.28 1.23
CA ILE A 95 -4.13 8.43 0.79
C ILE A 95 -3.97 8.49 -0.72
N VAL A 96 -5.09 8.38 -1.45
CA VAL A 96 -5.09 8.27 -2.92
C VAL A 96 -5.98 9.37 -3.48
N PRO A 97 -5.47 10.60 -3.59
CA PRO A 97 -6.23 11.69 -4.23
C PRO A 97 -6.33 11.47 -5.74
N ASN A 98 -7.45 11.89 -6.31
CA ASN A 98 -7.58 11.90 -7.76
C ASN A 98 -6.70 13.00 -8.34
N ALA A 99 -6.08 12.70 -9.48
CA ALA A 99 -5.11 13.60 -10.13
C ALA A 99 -5.57 14.00 -11.53
N LYS A 100 -6.85 14.24 -11.67
CA LYS A 100 -7.41 14.67 -12.96
C LYS A 100 -7.43 16.17 -13.10
#